data_7dd5bfb0a9e22f82eb756d1c56be9694
#
_entry.id   7dd5bfb0a9e22f82eb756d1c56be9694
#
_cell.length_a   1.000
_cell.length_b   1.000
_cell.length_c   1.000
_cell.angle_alpha   90.00
_cell.angle_beta   90.00
_cell.angle_gamma   90.00
#
_symmetry.space_group_name_H-M   'P 1'
#
loop_
_entity.id
_entity.type
_entity.pdbx_description
1 polymer ?
#
loop_
_entity_poly.entity_id
_entity_poly.type
_entity_poly.pdbx_seq_one_letter_code
_entity_poly.pdbx_strand_id
1 'polypeptide(L)'
;MKIIRSENEMISYCNDLKLKTSFVPTMGSLHDGHIRLLEEGKKYGNYLISSLFINPLQFNNPEDLANYPKNFNEDLKIFEKYGVDLVYYPKEKEILNSNLKKINSASQGKILEGKYRPGHFDGVLTIVNKFFEVIKPDYALFGIKDFQQLCLIYTKLSPLHGTSIIPVETVREPSGLALSSRNKLLNDDQKLTASKIYEGLKLLEKNIKEDPKIITRYLRSGIEYLEIKKW
;
A
#
# COMPACT_ATOMS: atom_id res chain seq x y z
N MET A 1 -12.90 -5.29 -18.55
CA MET A 1 -12.01 -4.36 -17.81
C MET A 1 -11.40 -3.33 -18.76
N LYS A 2 -11.50 -2.02 -18.45
CA LYS A 2 -10.88 -0.94 -19.24
C LYS A 2 -9.48 -0.62 -18.70
N ILE A 3 -8.54 -0.24 -19.60
CA ILE A 3 -7.20 0.21 -19.19
C ILE A 3 -7.01 1.63 -19.71
N ILE A 4 -6.72 2.58 -18.83
CA ILE A 4 -6.43 3.97 -19.16
C ILE A 4 -4.98 4.27 -18.79
N ARG A 5 -4.26 4.96 -19.68
CA ARG A 5 -2.85 5.31 -19.49
C ARG A 5 -2.62 6.81 -19.40
N SER A 6 -3.46 7.60 -20.05
CA SER A 6 -3.37 9.07 -20.06
C SER A 6 -4.08 9.68 -18.85
N GLU A 7 -3.46 10.67 -18.23
CA GLU A 7 -4.05 11.43 -17.12
C GLU A 7 -5.32 12.16 -17.57
N ASN A 8 -5.26 12.84 -18.71
CA ASN A 8 -6.42 13.60 -19.22
C ASN A 8 -7.60 12.68 -19.56
N GLU A 9 -7.34 11.51 -20.16
CA GLU A 9 -8.40 10.52 -20.42
C GLU A 9 -9.00 10.01 -19.10
N MET A 10 -8.17 9.77 -18.08
CA MET A 10 -8.63 9.30 -16.77
C MET A 10 -9.51 10.33 -16.08
N ILE A 11 -9.10 11.60 -16.07
CA ILE A 11 -9.88 12.71 -15.51
C ILE A 11 -11.23 12.83 -16.22
N SER A 12 -11.23 12.84 -17.57
CA SER A 12 -12.48 12.91 -18.36
C SER A 12 -13.40 11.75 -18.02
N TYR A 13 -12.85 10.52 -18.02
CA TYR A 13 -13.63 9.32 -17.74
C TYR A 13 -14.26 9.34 -16.34
N CYS A 14 -13.50 9.71 -15.33
CA CYS A 14 -14.00 9.76 -13.95
C CYS A 14 -15.03 10.88 -13.74
N ASN A 15 -14.88 12.03 -14.41
CA ASN A 15 -15.88 13.11 -14.33
C ASN A 15 -17.24 12.71 -14.94
N ASP A 16 -17.23 11.86 -15.97
CA ASP A 16 -18.45 11.35 -16.62
C ASP A 16 -19.08 10.17 -15.87
N LEU A 17 -18.32 9.52 -14.97
CA LEU A 17 -18.78 8.37 -14.23
C LEU A 17 -19.77 8.77 -13.12
N LYS A 18 -21.00 8.25 -13.18
CA LYS A 18 -22.08 8.56 -12.22
C LYS A 18 -22.25 7.46 -11.13
N LEU A 19 -21.28 6.59 -10.99
CA LEU A 19 -21.30 5.50 -10.04
C LEU A 19 -20.40 5.82 -8.84
N LYS A 20 -20.74 5.30 -7.68
CA LYS A 20 -19.81 5.31 -6.53
C LYS A 20 -18.61 4.43 -6.82
N THR A 21 -17.44 4.98 -6.59
CA THR A 21 -16.18 4.35 -6.93
C THR A 21 -15.41 3.87 -5.72
N SER A 22 -14.83 2.67 -5.83
CA SER A 22 -13.79 2.18 -4.92
C SER A 22 -12.45 2.15 -5.63
N PHE A 23 -11.40 2.58 -4.95
CA PHE A 23 -10.05 2.63 -5.50
C PHE A 23 -9.08 1.77 -4.69
N VAL A 24 -8.33 0.90 -5.36
CA VAL A 24 -7.27 0.08 -4.79
C VAL A 24 -5.95 0.43 -5.47
N PRO A 25 -5.11 1.30 -4.88
CA PRO A 25 -3.79 1.61 -5.44
C PRO A 25 -2.84 0.43 -5.28
N THR A 26 -2.16 0.05 -6.36
CA THR A 26 -1.14 -1.01 -6.33
C THR A 26 0.11 -0.64 -7.14
N MET A 27 1.21 -1.29 -6.82
CA MET A 27 2.45 -1.23 -7.60
C MET A 27 2.65 -2.46 -8.50
N GLY A 28 1.67 -3.36 -8.55
CA GLY A 28 1.76 -4.63 -9.26
C GLY A 28 2.40 -5.76 -8.45
N SER A 29 2.69 -6.87 -9.14
CA SER A 29 3.08 -8.13 -8.51
C SER A 29 2.09 -8.58 -7.45
N LEU A 30 0.83 -8.68 -7.89
CA LEU A 30 -0.31 -8.91 -7.00
C LEU A 30 -0.20 -10.27 -6.29
N HIS A 31 -0.73 -10.32 -5.09
CA HIS A 31 -0.83 -11.49 -4.22
C HIS A 31 -2.14 -11.44 -3.43
N ASP A 32 -2.47 -12.47 -2.65
CA ASP A 32 -3.75 -12.59 -1.95
C ASP A 32 -4.06 -11.39 -1.04
N GLY A 33 -3.06 -10.69 -0.52
CA GLY A 33 -3.27 -9.43 0.19
C GLY A 33 -3.90 -8.34 -0.68
N HIS A 34 -3.50 -8.24 -1.95
CA HIS A 34 -4.13 -7.32 -2.91
C HIS A 34 -5.50 -7.83 -3.34
N ILE A 35 -5.65 -9.15 -3.52
CA ILE A 35 -6.94 -9.77 -3.82
C ILE A 35 -7.96 -9.42 -2.74
N ARG A 36 -7.58 -9.50 -1.48
CA ARG A 36 -8.45 -9.10 -0.36
C ARG A 36 -8.88 -7.64 -0.44
N LEU A 37 -7.98 -6.72 -0.85
CA LEU A 37 -8.35 -5.32 -1.09
C LEU A 37 -9.37 -5.18 -2.22
N LEU A 38 -9.22 -5.92 -3.32
CA LEU A 38 -10.15 -5.90 -4.44
C LEU A 38 -11.54 -6.43 -4.04
N GLU A 39 -11.59 -7.56 -3.33
CA GLU A 39 -12.83 -8.15 -2.82
C GLU A 39 -13.57 -7.21 -1.87
N GLU A 40 -12.85 -6.57 -0.95
CA GLU A 40 -13.43 -5.57 -0.05
C GLU A 40 -13.89 -4.34 -0.84
N GLY A 41 -13.12 -3.86 -1.83
CA GLY A 41 -13.48 -2.71 -2.65
C GLY A 41 -14.84 -2.85 -3.34
N LYS A 42 -15.18 -4.05 -3.78
CA LYS A 42 -16.49 -4.35 -4.39
C LYS A 42 -17.68 -4.21 -3.44
N LYS A 43 -17.44 -4.19 -2.13
CA LYS A 43 -18.52 -4.04 -1.13
C LYS A 43 -18.90 -2.57 -0.91
N TYR A 44 -18.00 -1.64 -1.23
CA TYR A 44 -18.20 -0.20 -0.98
C TYR A 44 -18.65 0.57 -2.20
N GLY A 45 -17.98 0.37 -3.34
CA GLY A 45 -18.30 1.05 -4.60
C GLY A 45 -18.99 0.15 -5.61
N ASN A 46 -19.77 0.77 -6.51
CA ASN A 46 -20.39 0.08 -7.63
C ASN A 46 -19.44 -0.07 -8.83
N TYR A 47 -18.31 0.62 -8.80
CA TYR A 47 -17.29 0.64 -9.83
C TYR A 47 -15.91 0.55 -9.19
N LEU A 48 -15.19 -0.54 -9.47
CA LEU A 48 -13.89 -0.81 -8.86
C LEU A 48 -12.76 -0.38 -9.78
N ILE A 49 -11.98 0.59 -9.31
CA ILE A 49 -10.80 1.11 -9.99
C ILE A 49 -9.55 0.61 -9.27
N SER A 50 -8.55 0.17 -10.01
CA SER A 50 -7.22 -0.08 -9.45
C SER A 50 -6.17 0.70 -10.22
N SER A 51 -5.02 0.95 -9.60
CA SER A 51 -3.86 1.47 -10.31
C SER A 51 -2.75 0.43 -10.38
N LEU A 52 -1.92 0.53 -11.41
CA LEU A 52 -0.70 -0.22 -11.57
C LEU A 52 0.43 0.77 -11.84
N PHE A 53 1.11 1.20 -10.77
CA PHE A 53 2.15 2.22 -10.87
C PHE A 53 3.23 2.00 -9.80
N ILE A 54 4.45 1.69 -10.25
CA ILE A 54 5.61 1.61 -9.37
C ILE A 54 6.07 3.02 -9.08
N ASN A 55 5.86 3.46 -7.83
CA ASN A 55 6.16 4.81 -7.40
C ASN A 55 7.65 4.98 -7.05
N PRO A 56 8.49 5.60 -7.88
CA PRO A 56 9.92 5.73 -7.58
C PRO A 56 10.20 6.63 -6.38
N LEU A 57 9.28 7.57 -6.04
CA LEU A 57 9.49 8.52 -4.94
C LEU A 57 9.49 7.87 -3.55
N GLN A 58 8.96 6.65 -3.41
CA GLN A 58 8.92 5.95 -2.13
C GLN A 58 10.09 4.99 -1.90
N PHE A 59 10.99 4.84 -2.88
CA PHE A 59 12.15 3.96 -2.76
C PHE A 59 13.38 4.74 -2.30
N ASN A 60 14.00 4.28 -1.22
CA ASN A 60 15.26 4.84 -0.71
C ASN A 60 16.48 4.17 -1.33
N ASN A 61 16.33 2.91 -1.78
CA ASN A 61 17.38 2.14 -2.44
C ASN A 61 17.06 1.99 -3.93
N PRO A 62 17.92 2.49 -4.85
CA PRO A 62 17.76 2.28 -6.29
C PRO A 62 17.71 0.81 -6.71
N GLU A 63 18.41 -0.09 -6.01
CA GLU A 63 18.40 -1.52 -6.30
C GLU A 63 17.03 -2.15 -5.95
N ASP A 64 16.38 -1.73 -4.84
CA ASP A 64 15.02 -2.18 -4.49
C ASP A 64 14.01 -1.75 -5.57
N LEU A 65 14.15 -0.53 -6.09
CA LEU A 65 13.32 -0.06 -7.22
C LEU A 65 13.58 -0.86 -8.49
N ALA A 66 14.85 -1.10 -8.84
CA ALA A 66 15.24 -1.83 -10.05
C ALA A 66 14.76 -3.30 -10.02
N ASN A 67 14.86 -3.95 -8.85
CA ASN A 67 14.49 -5.34 -8.63
C ASN A 67 13.03 -5.53 -8.22
N TYR A 68 12.24 -4.44 -8.14
CA TYR A 68 10.83 -4.59 -7.78
C TYR A 68 10.08 -5.46 -8.82
N PRO A 69 9.37 -6.51 -8.38
CA PRO A 69 8.74 -7.46 -9.29
C PRO A 69 7.70 -6.80 -10.22
N LYS A 70 7.75 -7.14 -11.52
CA LYS A 70 6.88 -6.59 -12.56
C LYS A 70 6.26 -7.74 -13.35
N ASN A 71 4.96 -7.96 -13.15
CA ASN A 71 4.21 -9.06 -13.77
C ASN A 71 2.92 -8.55 -14.43
N PHE A 72 3.04 -7.55 -15.32
CA PHE A 72 1.89 -6.84 -15.89
C PHE A 72 0.77 -7.75 -16.40
N ASN A 73 1.09 -8.76 -17.21
CA ASN A 73 0.07 -9.65 -17.79
C ASN A 73 -0.63 -10.53 -16.73
N GLU A 74 0.10 -10.97 -15.72
CA GLU A 74 -0.48 -11.73 -14.59
C GLU A 74 -1.35 -10.84 -13.72
N ASP A 75 -0.89 -9.62 -13.45
CA ASP A 75 -1.66 -8.64 -12.69
C ASP A 75 -2.98 -8.31 -13.38
N LEU A 76 -2.99 -8.14 -14.72
CA LEU A 76 -4.22 -7.90 -15.48
C LEU A 76 -5.20 -9.09 -15.38
N LYS A 77 -4.72 -10.33 -15.46
CA LYS A 77 -5.57 -11.53 -15.28
C LYS A 77 -6.20 -11.56 -13.88
N ILE A 78 -5.44 -11.17 -12.87
CA ILE A 78 -5.95 -11.08 -11.49
C ILE A 78 -7.02 -9.98 -11.42
N PHE A 79 -6.76 -8.79 -11.93
CA PHE A 79 -7.74 -7.70 -11.94
C PHE A 79 -9.03 -8.11 -12.65
N GLU A 80 -8.95 -8.75 -13.81
CA GLU A 80 -10.12 -9.23 -14.56
C GLU A 80 -10.89 -10.30 -13.78
N LYS A 81 -10.17 -11.30 -13.24
CA LYS A 81 -10.76 -12.37 -12.42
C LYS A 81 -11.52 -11.83 -11.20
N TYR A 82 -10.99 -10.79 -10.55
CA TYR A 82 -11.60 -10.20 -9.36
C TYR A 82 -12.49 -9.00 -9.68
N GLY A 83 -12.83 -8.81 -10.94
CA GLY A 83 -13.88 -7.89 -11.39
C GLY A 83 -13.51 -6.43 -11.18
N VAL A 84 -12.26 -6.05 -11.43
CA VAL A 84 -11.85 -4.66 -11.57
C VAL A 84 -12.43 -4.11 -12.88
N ASP A 85 -13.13 -2.99 -12.80
CA ASP A 85 -13.77 -2.38 -13.95
C ASP A 85 -12.79 -1.56 -14.78
N LEU A 86 -11.86 -0.87 -14.09
CA LEU A 86 -10.87 -0.01 -14.71
C LEU A 86 -9.51 -0.11 -14.03
N VAL A 87 -8.45 -0.23 -14.83
CA VAL A 87 -7.06 -0.13 -14.38
C VAL A 87 -6.43 1.17 -14.91
N TYR A 88 -6.00 2.02 -13.98
CA TYR A 88 -5.19 3.18 -14.31
C TYR A 88 -3.72 2.78 -14.34
N TYR A 89 -3.12 2.80 -15.53
CA TYR A 89 -1.73 2.40 -15.78
C TYR A 89 -0.94 3.52 -16.46
N PRO A 90 -0.68 4.62 -15.74
CA PRO A 90 0.00 5.78 -16.32
C PRO A 90 1.49 5.50 -16.57
N LYS A 91 2.06 6.25 -17.52
CA LYS A 91 3.51 6.31 -17.66
C LYS A 91 4.09 7.21 -16.57
N GLU A 92 5.33 6.92 -16.14
CA GLU A 92 6.01 7.68 -15.11
C GLU A 92 6.03 9.20 -15.41
N LYS A 93 6.33 9.58 -16.64
CA LYS A 93 6.33 11.00 -17.08
C LYS A 93 4.97 11.70 -17.01
N GLU A 94 3.87 10.96 -17.04
CA GLU A 94 2.51 11.52 -16.88
C GLU A 94 2.26 11.90 -15.42
N ILE A 95 2.82 11.14 -14.49
CA ILE A 95 2.64 11.36 -13.05
C ILE A 95 3.73 12.29 -12.50
N LEU A 96 5.00 12.04 -12.84
CA LEU A 96 6.15 12.81 -12.32
C LEU A 96 6.46 14.01 -13.21
N ASN A 97 5.47 14.86 -13.44
CA ASN A 97 5.64 16.08 -14.20
C ASN A 97 5.85 17.31 -13.28
N SER A 98 6.13 18.48 -13.87
CA SER A 98 6.39 19.73 -13.15
C SER A 98 5.20 20.21 -12.29
N ASN A 99 3.99 19.74 -12.57
CA ASN A 99 2.76 20.12 -11.86
C ASN A 99 2.45 19.18 -10.69
N LEU A 100 3.33 18.19 -10.39
CA LEU A 100 3.11 17.26 -9.30
C LEU A 100 3.19 17.98 -7.95
N LYS A 101 2.06 18.03 -7.25
CA LYS A 101 1.96 18.64 -5.92
C LYS A 101 2.57 17.71 -4.88
N LYS A 102 3.73 18.07 -4.35
CA LYS A 102 4.40 17.33 -3.28
C LYS A 102 3.66 17.49 -1.95
N ILE A 103 3.41 16.38 -1.27
CA ILE A 103 2.78 16.33 0.04
C ILE A 103 3.84 15.94 1.10
N ASN A 104 3.91 16.72 2.17
CA ASN A 104 4.83 16.47 3.28
C ASN A 104 4.12 15.70 4.40
N SER A 105 4.74 14.63 4.86
CA SER A 105 4.25 13.79 5.95
C SER A 105 4.42 14.42 7.35
N ALA A 106 5.15 15.55 7.43
CA ALA A 106 5.49 16.26 8.66
C ALA A 106 6.27 15.37 9.67
N SER A 107 6.15 15.66 10.97
CA SER A 107 6.85 14.90 12.03
C SER A 107 6.40 13.44 12.10
N GLN A 108 5.15 13.16 11.78
CA GLN A 108 4.57 11.81 11.81
C GLN A 108 5.23 10.87 10.79
N GLY A 109 5.69 11.39 9.65
CA GLY A 109 6.41 10.62 8.65
C GLY A 109 7.92 10.49 8.88
N LYS A 110 8.44 10.99 10.02
CA LYS A 110 9.86 10.95 10.38
C LYS A 110 10.17 10.01 11.56
N ILE A 111 9.17 9.34 12.09
CA ILE A 111 9.28 8.36 13.18
C ILE A 111 9.03 6.95 12.64
N LEU A 112 9.29 5.92 13.45
CA LEU A 112 9.08 4.52 13.09
C LEU A 112 9.73 4.20 11.74
N GLU A 113 8.96 3.63 10.81
CA GLU A 113 9.41 3.30 9.45
C GLU A 113 10.04 4.51 8.72
N GLY A 114 9.47 5.71 8.90
CA GLY A 114 9.98 6.92 8.27
C GLY A 114 11.34 7.40 8.78
N LYS A 115 11.77 6.97 9.98
CA LYS A 115 13.11 7.21 10.50
C LYS A 115 14.15 6.42 9.69
N TYR A 116 13.83 5.19 9.33
CA TYR A 116 14.70 4.26 8.58
C TYR A 116 14.56 4.44 7.06
N ARG A 117 13.48 5.06 6.62
CA ARG A 117 13.20 5.33 5.21
C ARG A 117 12.91 6.83 4.97
N PRO A 118 13.91 7.73 5.08
CA PRO A 118 13.71 9.17 4.92
C PRO A 118 13.06 9.52 3.58
N GLY A 119 11.98 10.32 3.59
CA GLY A 119 11.24 10.72 2.38
C GLY A 119 10.23 9.70 1.84
N HIS A 120 10.24 8.46 2.34
CA HIS A 120 9.33 7.40 1.89
C HIS A 120 7.87 7.84 1.93
N PHE A 121 7.39 8.34 3.06
CA PHE A 121 5.99 8.73 3.23
C PHE A 121 5.62 9.99 2.46
N ASP A 122 6.55 10.91 2.26
CA ASP A 122 6.34 12.07 1.37
C ASP A 122 6.11 11.57 -0.07
N GLY A 123 6.89 10.59 -0.52
CA GLY A 123 6.71 9.94 -1.82
C GLY A 123 5.37 9.23 -1.94
N VAL A 124 4.96 8.44 -0.93
CA VAL A 124 3.67 7.76 -0.89
C VAL A 124 2.52 8.76 -0.95
N LEU A 125 2.51 9.73 -0.05
CA LEU A 125 1.44 10.73 0.03
C LEU A 125 1.32 11.55 -1.26
N THR A 126 2.45 11.92 -1.86
CA THR A 126 2.48 12.65 -3.12
C THR A 126 1.79 11.90 -4.25
N ILE A 127 2.07 10.61 -4.42
CA ILE A 127 1.48 9.81 -5.50
C ILE A 127 0.02 9.44 -5.22
N VAL A 128 -0.32 9.09 -3.98
CA VAL A 128 -1.72 8.82 -3.61
C VAL A 128 -2.57 10.09 -3.75
N ASN A 129 -2.03 11.27 -3.35
CA ASN A 129 -2.69 12.55 -3.59
C ASN A 129 -2.96 12.77 -5.08
N LYS A 130 -1.96 12.53 -5.95
CA LYS A 130 -2.11 12.65 -7.39
C LYS A 130 -3.20 11.73 -7.93
N PHE A 131 -3.27 10.50 -7.46
CA PHE A 131 -4.34 9.58 -7.84
C PHE A 131 -5.71 10.05 -7.36
N PHE A 132 -5.81 10.59 -6.16
CA PHE A 132 -7.07 11.13 -5.64
C PHE A 132 -7.53 12.38 -6.42
N GLU A 133 -6.60 13.24 -6.86
CA GLU A 133 -6.92 14.38 -7.75
C GLU A 133 -7.48 13.92 -9.10
N VAL A 134 -6.89 12.87 -9.68
CA VAL A 134 -7.26 12.36 -11.01
C VAL A 134 -8.51 11.50 -10.99
N ILE A 135 -8.65 10.61 -10.01
CA ILE A 135 -9.71 9.59 -9.92
C ILE A 135 -10.92 10.10 -9.15
N LYS A 136 -10.69 10.90 -8.10
CA LYS A 136 -11.69 11.38 -7.14
C LYS A 136 -12.55 10.24 -6.56
N PRO A 137 -11.95 9.21 -5.96
CA PRO A 137 -12.70 8.05 -5.51
C PRO A 137 -13.54 8.37 -4.27
N ASP A 138 -14.75 7.76 -4.17
CA ASP A 138 -15.57 7.83 -2.96
C ASP A 138 -14.92 7.05 -1.82
N TYR A 139 -14.36 5.88 -2.13
CA TYR A 139 -13.68 4.98 -1.19
C TYR A 139 -12.29 4.64 -1.71
N ALA A 140 -11.30 4.57 -0.80
CA ALA A 140 -9.97 4.05 -1.13
C ALA A 140 -9.53 3.03 -0.07
N LEU A 141 -9.03 1.88 -0.51
CA LEU A 141 -8.74 0.76 0.36
C LEU A 141 -7.24 0.59 0.55
N PHE A 142 -6.83 0.43 1.81
CA PHE A 142 -5.42 0.24 2.19
C PHE A 142 -5.29 -0.85 3.24
N GLY A 143 -4.24 -1.67 3.11
CA GLY A 143 -3.95 -2.72 4.09
C GLY A 143 -3.42 -2.16 5.41
N ILE A 144 -3.93 -2.67 6.55
CA ILE A 144 -3.42 -2.29 7.88
C ILE A 144 -2.00 -2.81 8.15
N LYS A 145 -1.48 -3.69 7.31
CA LYS A 145 -0.08 -4.11 7.37
C LYS A 145 0.88 -2.93 7.38
N ASP A 146 0.63 -1.95 6.52
CA ASP A 146 1.41 -0.73 6.40
C ASP A 146 0.74 0.41 7.21
N PHE A 147 0.55 0.16 8.53
CA PHE A 147 -0.31 0.95 9.41
C PHE A 147 0.06 2.44 9.48
N GLN A 148 1.35 2.77 9.58
CA GLN A 148 1.80 4.17 9.57
C GLN A 148 1.42 4.88 8.26
N GLN A 149 1.55 4.19 7.12
CA GLN A 149 1.09 4.69 5.82
C GLN A 149 -0.41 4.96 5.82
N LEU A 150 -1.20 3.99 6.30
CA LEU A 150 -2.65 4.11 6.41
C LEU A 150 -3.06 5.32 7.24
N CYS A 151 -2.46 5.52 8.43
CA CYS A 151 -2.70 6.66 9.30
C CYS A 151 -2.38 8.00 8.62
N LEU A 152 -1.27 8.08 7.91
CA LEU A 152 -0.86 9.29 7.18
C LEU A 152 -1.82 9.62 6.03
N ILE A 153 -2.23 8.62 5.25
CA ILE A 153 -3.22 8.79 4.17
C ILE A 153 -4.55 9.24 4.76
N TYR A 154 -5.03 8.57 5.82
CA TYR A 154 -6.28 8.94 6.50
C TYR A 154 -6.25 10.37 7.01
N THR A 155 -5.20 10.77 7.72
CA THR A 155 -5.13 12.09 8.36
C THR A 155 -4.83 13.23 7.39
N LYS A 156 -4.08 12.97 6.31
CA LYS A 156 -3.64 14.02 5.38
C LYS A 156 -4.49 14.12 4.11
N LEU A 157 -4.92 12.99 3.55
CA LEU A 157 -5.55 12.98 2.23
C LEU A 157 -7.06 12.82 2.29
N SER A 158 -7.61 12.05 3.26
CA SER A 158 -9.06 11.89 3.39
C SER A 158 -9.79 13.23 3.56
N PRO A 159 -9.37 14.15 4.46
CA PRO A 159 -10.02 15.46 4.60
C PRO A 159 -9.84 16.35 3.37
N LEU A 160 -8.72 16.21 2.65
CA LEU A 160 -8.40 17.04 1.48
C LEU A 160 -9.28 16.69 0.27
N HIS A 161 -9.64 15.42 0.11
CA HIS A 161 -10.36 14.91 -1.07
C HIS A 161 -11.80 14.45 -0.77
N GLY A 162 -12.19 14.34 0.49
CA GLY A 162 -13.49 13.76 0.87
C GLY A 162 -13.57 12.25 0.63
N THR A 163 -12.45 11.59 0.32
CA THR A 163 -12.37 10.14 0.10
C THR A 163 -12.42 9.39 1.43
N SER A 164 -13.34 8.44 1.55
CA SER A 164 -13.40 7.55 2.71
C SER A 164 -12.33 6.48 2.64
N ILE A 165 -11.41 6.45 3.61
CA ILE A 165 -10.34 5.47 3.68
C ILE A 165 -10.81 4.23 4.41
N ILE A 166 -10.73 3.07 3.76
CA ILE A 166 -11.18 1.79 4.29
C ILE A 166 -9.96 0.93 4.65
N PRO A 167 -9.75 0.65 5.95
CA PRO A 167 -8.70 -0.27 6.37
C PRO A 167 -9.09 -1.71 6.07
N VAL A 168 -8.13 -2.50 5.57
CA VAL A 168 -8.33 -3.91 5.26
C VAL A 168 -7.30 -4.77 5.99
N GLU A 169 -7.77 -5.85 6.60
CA GLU A 169 -6.98 -6.76 7.41
C GLU A 169 -5.78 -7.37 6.65
N THR A 170 -4.69 -7.61 7.39
CA THR A 170 -3.48 -8.22 6.84
C THR A 170 -3.71 -9.69 6.51
N VAL A 171 -3.52 -10.06 5.26
CA VAL A 171 -3.49 -11.46 4.84
C VAL A 171 -2.11 -12.04 5.13
N ARG A 172 -2.09 -13.26 5.69
CA ARG A 172 -0.87 -13.95 6.08
C ARG A 172 -0.83 -15.36 5.51
N GLU A 173 0.38 -15.87 5.31
CA GLU A 173 0.60 -17.29 5.06
C GLU A 173 0.22 -18.12 6.31
N PRO A 174 0.02 -19.45 6.19
CA PRO A 174 -0.21 -20.32 7.34
C PRO A 174 0.90 -20.23 8.41
N SER A 175 2.12 -19.90 8.01
CA SER A 175 3.26 -19.63 8.89
C SER A 175 3.12 -18.35 9.73
N GLY A 176 2.13 -17.49 9.43
CA GLY A 176 1.96 -16.18 10.05
C GLY A 176 2.69 -15.06 9.30
N LEU A 177 3.53 -15.37 8.31
CA LEU A 177 4.23 -14.36 7.50
C LEU A 177 3.21 -13.49 6.74
N ALA A 178 3.28 -12.17 6.93
CA ALA A 178 2.44 -11.24 6.18
C ALA A 178 2.78 -11.28 4.69
N LEU A 179 1.77 -11.31 3.83
CA LEU A 179 1.99 -11.31 2.38
C LEU A 179 2.60 -10.00 1.90
N SER A 180 3.60 -10.13 1.03
CA SER A 180 4.30 -9.03 0.38
C SER A 180 4.83 -9.48 -0.97
N SER A 181 4.83 -8.58 -1.96
CA SER A 181 5.46 -8.84 -3.27
C SER A 181 6.95 -9.17 -3.12
N ARG A 182 7.60 -8.64 -2.06
CA ARG A 182 9.01 -8.92 -1.75
C ARG A 182 9.26 -10.31 -1.17
N ASN A 183 8.23 -11.04 -0.71
CA ASN A 183 8.41 -12.42 -0.22
C ASN A 183 8.94 -13.36 -1.31
N LYS A 184 8.76 -13.02 -2.58
CA LYS A 184 9.33 -13.75 -3.72
C LYS A 184 10.87 -13.70 -3.77
N LEU A 185 11.47 -12.74 -3.07
CA LEU A 185 12.93 -12.57 -2.98
C LEU A 185 13.54 -13.38 -1.82
N LEU A 186 12.71 -13.93 -0.94
CA LEU A 186 13.14 -14.70 0.22
C LEU A 186 13.25 -16.19 -0.11
N ASN A 187 14.32 -16.84 0.34
CA ASN A 187 14.40 -18.29 0.38
C ASN A 187 13.57 -18.85 1.57
N ASP A 188 13.45 -20.18 1.67
CA ASP A 188 12.59 -20.83 2.67
C ASP A 188 13.04 -20.57 4.10
N ASP A 189 14.35 -20.56 4.38
CA ASP A 189 14.91 -20.27 5.71
C ASP A 189 14.63 -18.82 6.12
N GLN A 190 14.73 -17.88 5.17
CA GLN A 190 14.41 -16.47 5.37
C GLN A 190 12.92 -16.27 5.65
N LYS A 191 12.03 -16.98 4.93
CA LYS A 191 10.59 -16.95 5.18
C LYS A 191 10.25 -17.49 6.56
N LEU A 192 10.87 -18.62 6.95
CA LEU A 192 10.70 -19.20 8.28
C LEU A 192 11.16 -18.23 9.38
N THR A 193 12.30 -17.55 9.16
CA THR A 193 12.78 -16.54 10.10
C THR A 193 11.85 -15.36 10.19
N ALA A 194 11.36 -14.85 9.05
CA ALA A 194 10.43 -13.71 8.99
C ALA A 194 9.06 -14.03 9.63
N SER A 195 8.59 -15.29 9.56
CA SER A 195 7.32 -15.69 10.19
C SER A 195 7.33 -15.54 11.72
N LYS A 196 8.49 -15.66 12.35
CA LYS A 196 8.68 -15.49 13.81
C LYS A 196 8.33 -14.08 14.29
N ILE A 197 8.37 -13.07 13.41
CA ILE A 197 7.94 -11.70 13.73
C ILE A 197 6.50 -11.70 14.23
N TYR A 198 5.60 -12.40 13.54
CA TYR A 198 4.20 -12.45 13.92
C TYR A 198 3.96 -13.22 15.22
N GLU A 199 4.68 -14.31 15.44
CA GLU A 199 4.66 -15.04 16.72
C GLU A 199 5.09 -14.12 17.87
N GLY A 200 6.19 -13.39 17.66
CA GLY A 200 6.68 -12.40 18.61
C GLY A 200 5.65 -11.29 18.90
N LEU A 201 4.95 -10.78 17.87
CA LEU A 201 3.89 -9.78 18.06
C LEU A 201 2.70 -10.33 18.85
N LYS A 202 2.31 -11.58 18.64
CA LYS A 202 1.26 -12.26 19.44
C LYS A 202 1.67 -12.43 20.90
N LEU A 203 2.93 -12.74 21.15
CA LEU A 203 3.46 -12.83 22.53
C LEU A 203 3.43 -11.45 23.22
N LEU A 204 3.77 -10.37 22.47
CA LEU A 204 3.62 -9.00 22.99
C LEU A 204 2.19 -8.68 23.34
N GLU A 205 1.26 -8.94 22.47
CA GLU A 205 -0.14 -8.64 22.69
C GLU A 205 -0.65 -9.26 24.00
N LYS A 206 -0.22 -10.48 24.28
CA LYS A 206 -0.55 -11.17 25.54
C LYS A 206 0.17 -10.60 26.77
N ASN A 207 1.39 -10.13 26.62
CA ASN A 207 2.29 -9.76 27.72
C ASN A 207 2.68 -8.28 27.70
N ILE A 208 1.92 -7.43 27.00
CA ILE A 208 2.22 -6.01 26.76
C ILE A 208 2.42 -5.20 28.06
N LYS A 209 1.96 -5.73 29.20
CA LYS A 209 2.13 -5.14 30.53
C LYS A 209 3.47 -5.48 31.18
N GLU A 210 4.19 -6.50 30.71
CA GLU A 210 5.33 -7.04 31.46
C GLU A 210 6.69 -6.56 30.96
N ASP A 211 7.02 -6.64 29.68
CA ASP A 211 8.29 -6.09 29.13
C ASP A 211 8.32 -6.10 27.58
N PRO A 212 8.39 -4.94 26.90
CA PRO A 212 8.58 -4.88 25.46
C PRO A 212 9.88 -5.53 24.94
N LYS A 213 10.90 -5.69 25.82
CA LYS A 213 12.18 -6.29 25.45
C LYS A 213 12.14 -7.81 25.31
N ILE A 214 11.07 -8.47 25.76
CA ILE A 214 10.88 -9.92 25.59
C ILE A 214 10.98 -10.31 24.12
N ILE A 215 10.44 -9.49 23.21
CA ILE A 215 10.44 -9.80 21.77
C ILE A 215 11.82 -9.67 21.15
N THR A 216 12.59 -8.66 21.51
CA THR A 216 13.97 -8.53 21.02
C THR A 216 14.83 -9.72 21.44
N ARG A 217 14.53 -10.35 22.59
CA ARG A 217 15.16 -11.60 23.00
C ARG A 217 14.68 -12.82 22.19
N TYR A 218 13.38 -12.85 21.83
CA TYR A 218 12.78 -13.94 21.05
C TYR A 218 13.24 -13.91 19.58
N LEU A 219 13.35 -12.71 19.01
CA LEU A 219 13.73 -12.47 17.62
C LEU A 219 15.22 -12.09 17.52
N ARG A 220 16.11 -13.05 17.78
CA ARG A 220 17.56 -12.88 17.96
C ARG A 220 18.34 -12.18 16.82
N SER A 221 17.75 -11.92 15.65
CA SER A 221 18.40 -11.19 14.54
C SER A 221 17.39 -10.67 13.52
N GLY A 222 17.70 -9.60 12.82
CA GLY A 222 16.95 -9.13 11.65
C GLY A 222 15.79 -8.16 11.93
N ILE A 223 15.62 -7.70 13.17
CA ILE A 223 14.66 -6.62 13.47
C ILE A 223 15.38 -5.27 13.47
N GLU A 224 14.98 -4.40 12.57
CA GLU A 224 15.53 -3.06 12.48
C GLU A 224 15.06 -2.16 13.64
N TYR A 225 13.78 -2.27 14.03
CA TYR A 225 13.23 -1.61 15.21
C TYR A 225 11.96 -2.30 15.72
N LEU A 226 11.67 -2.10 17.01
CA LEU A 226 10.41 -2.46 17.64
C LEU A 226 10.00 -1.32 18.57
N GLU A 227 8.91 -0.65 18.26
CA GLU A 227 8.37 0.46 19.06
C GLU A 227 6.87 0.27 19.26
N ILE A 228 6.38 0.61 20.47
CA ILE A 228 4.95 0.66 20.78
C ILE A 228 4.57 2.14 20.89
N LYS A 229 3.62 2.56 20.07
CA LYS A 229 3.10 3.92 20.03
C LYS A 229 1.58 3.90 20.24
N LYS A 230 1.07 4.93 20.93
CA LYS A 230 -0.36 5.26 20.90
C LYS A 230 -0.59 6.24 19.75
N TRP A 231 -1.59 5.97 18.93
CA TRP A 231 -2.02 6.81 17.83
C TRP A 231 -3.32 7.53 18.17
#